data_fe6c69e91ee77fe9b7a0d4c0f02377b8
#
_entry.id   fe6c69e91ee77fe9b7a0d4c0f02377b8
#
_cell.length_a   1.000
_cell.length_b   1.000
_cell.length_c   1.000
_cell.angle_alpha   90.00
_cell.angle_beta   90.00
_cell.angle_gamma   90.00
#
_symmetry.space_group_name_H-M   'P 1'
#
loop_
_entity.id
_entity.type
_entity.pdbx_description
1 polymer ?
#
loop_
_entity_poly.entity_id
_entity_poly.type
_entity_poly.pdbx_seq_one_letter_code
_entity_poly.pdbx_strand_id
1 'polypeptide(L)'
;MNCHSTTFILILTASSIIFTGCNSTNHNRQEPEEEKPDTLRVATLSGPTSYFSYRGQQMGFDYENVCQFAKDENMVLDLKIAPSLSKMLSMLGSGEIDLIAYPIPKIEEYSNSVTYCGPKEITWQVLVQPHGKERVSDVTELVGKTVYVEKDSKFEYRLNNLNNELGGGISVVPISRDTLIADDLIEMVSRGEIPLTVVDSDIAELNQSYFPGLDINMKVSFEQYSSWAVRQDRDTLASKLNRWRKQREKSALQREIYKKYFEISKQAPLYNKEIDSLCLNPGRPISPYDALFKRYGRQIGYDWELLAAIGFNESRFDHNQVSWAGASGVMQLMPATARSLDIDDISTPDRNIYAASKLIQKLDESLSSKVSDPEERRLFVVAAYNSGLGHILDAIALAEKNGLDPQIWQGHVSEAALLKSRPKYYNDPVVKNGYFRARETVEFVDNVMTVYGKYKDFTSKK
;
A
#
# COMPACT_ATOMS: atom_id res chain seq x y z
N MET A 1 -41.24 11.71 46.67
CA MET A 1 -42.70 11.54 46.55
C MET A 1 -42.97 10.97 45.15
N ASN A 2 -43.49 9.73 45.20
CA ASN A 2 -44.29 8.99 44.20
C ASN A 2 -43.90 9.09 42.71
N CYS A 3 -43.27 8.08 42.07
CA CYS A 3 -43.83 6.75 41.72
C CYS A 3 -45.02 6.83 40.74
N HIS A 4 -44.81 6.38 39.49
CA HIS A 4 -45.74 5.46 38.82
C HIS A 4 -45.10 4.80 37.60
N SER A 5 -44.83 3.52 37.77
CA SER A 5 -44.57 2.51 36.77
C SER A 5 -45.89 2.12 36.09
N THR A 6 -45.93 2.01 34.78
CA THR A 6 -47.09 1.46 34.08
C THR A 6 -46.65 0.28 33.21
N THR A 7 -46.88 -0.91 33.74
CA THR A 7 -46.74 -2.20 33.07
C THR A 7 -47.96 -2.44 32.17
N PHE A 8 -47.78 -2.65 30.88
CA PHE A 8 -48.83 -3.13 29.98
C PHE A 8 -48.80 -4.67 29.90
N ILE A 9 -49.84 -5.29 30.45
CA ILE A 9 -50.15 -6.72 30.32
C ILE A 9 -51.03 -6.90 29.09
N LEU A 10 -50.58 -7.68 28.09
CA LEU A 10 -51.43 -8.09 26.97
C LEU A 10 -52.08 -9.44 27.30
N ILE A 11 -53.40 -9.45 27.39
CA ILE A 11 -54.23 -10.62 27.59
C ILE A 11 -54.44 -11.33 26.25
N LEU A 12 -54.03 -12.58 26.16
CA LEU A 12 -54.39 -13.50 25.07
C LEU A 12 -55.79 -14.07 25.32
N THR A 13 -56.73 -13.80 24.43
CA THR A 13 -57.98 -14.55 24.32
C THR A 13 -57.88 -15.61 23.25
N ALA A 14 -57.96 -16.86 23.67
CA ALA A 14 -58.05 -18.02 22.79
C ALA A 14 -59.49 -18.14 22.26
N SER A 15 -59.67 -18.11 20.95
CA SER A 15 -60.92 -18.53 20.29
C SER A 15 -60.65 -19.79 19.49
N SER A 16 -61.16 -20.91 19.97
CA SER A 16 -61.15 -22.21 19.28
C SER A 16 -62.20 -22.17 18.14
N ILE A 17 -61.75 -22.32 16.91
CA ILE A 17 -62.61 -22.64 15.76
C ILE A 17 -62.18 -24.01 15.24
N ILE A 18 -63.09 -24.97 15.42
CA ILE A 18 -62.98 -26.31 14.80
C ILE A 18 -63.44 -26.20 13.36
N PHE A 19 -62.57 -26.50 12.40
CA PHE A 19 -62.98 -26.80 11.04
C PHE A 19 -62.48 -28.18 10.61
N THR A 20 -63.47 -29.00 10.26
CA THR A 20 -63.33 -30.33 9.70
C THR A 20 -62.76 -30.30 8.31
N GLY A 21 -61.87 -31.20 8.11
CA GLY A 21 -61.25 -31.80 6.95
C GLY A 21 -61.52 -31.34 5.50
N CYS A 22 -60.40 -31.14 4.81
CA CYS A 22 -60.24 -31.55 3.44
C CYS A 22 -58.80 -31.87 3.17
N ASN A 23 -58.52 -33.08 2.66
CA ASN A 23 -57.27 -33.54 2.14
C ASN A 23 -56.69 -32.56 1.10
N SER A 24 -55.53 -31.97 1.35
CA SER A 24 -54.75 -31.36 0.31
C SER A 24 -53.27 -31.70 0.52
N THR A 25 -52.72 -32.29 -0.46
CA THR A 25 -51.35 -32.69 -0.70
C THR A 25 -50.36 -31.67 -0.17
N ASN A 26 -49.56 -32.06 0.81
CA ASN A 26 -48.39 -31.32 1.30
C ASN A 26 -47.41 -31.12 0.13
N HIS A 27 -47.42 -29.97 -0.51
CA HIS A 27 -46.28 -29.44 -1.20
C HIS A 27 -45.40 -28.79 -0.12
N ASN A 28 -44.45 -29.56 0.38
CA ASN A 28 -43.28 -29.00 1.05
C ASN A 28 -42.60 -28.08 0.02
N ARG A 29 -42.90 -26.80 0.06
CA ARG A 29 -41.98 -25.76 -0.44
C ARG A 29 -40.81 -25.77 0.57
N GLN A 30 -39.78 -26.57 0.27
CA GLN A 30 -38.43 -26.29 0.76
C GLN A 30 -38.11 -24.90 0.22
N GLU A 31 -38.00 -23.90 1.10
CA GLU A 31 -37.29 -22.67 0.79
C GLU A 31 -35.89 -23.11 0.28
N PRO A 32 -35.42 -22.58 -0.86
CA PRO A 32 -34.08 -22.92 -1.31
C PRO A 32 -33.14 -22.55 -0.19
N GLU A 33 -32.41 -23.54 0.36
CA GLU A 33 -31.23 -23.30 1.22
C GLU A 33 -30.35 -22.34 0.42
N GLU A 34 -30.15 -21.13 0.96
CA GLU A 34 -29.15 -20.22 0.42
C GLU A 34 -27.81 -20.97 0.46
N GLU A 35 -27.34 -21.42 -0.71
CA GLU A 35 -26.02 -22.04 -0.84
C GLU A 35 -25.00 -21.03 -0.27
N LYS A 36 -24.34 -21.41 0.83
CA LYS A 36 -23.27 -20.60 1.37
C LYS A 36 -22.21 -20.40 0.27
N PRO A 37 -21.79 -19.17 0.03
CA PRO A 37 -20.80 -18.92 -1.02
C PRO A 37 -19.52 -19.69 -0.75
N ASP A 38 -18.96 -20.30 -1.79
CA ASP A 38 -17.70 -21.03 -1.71
C ASP A 38 -16.58 -20.11 -1.20
N THR A 39 -15.71 -20.63 -0.35
CA THR A 39 -14.54 -19.88 0.12
C THR A 39 -13.35 -20.13 -0.78
N LEU A 40 -12.77 -19.06 -1.33
CA LEU A 40 -11.52 -19.06 -2.09
C LEU A 40 -10.35 -18.77 -1.14
N ARG A 41 -9.54 -19.78 -0.83
CA ARG A 41 -8.35 -19.66 0.02
C ARG A 41 -7.16 -19.26 -0.85
N VAL A 42 -6.60 -18.10 -0.60
CA VAL A 42 -5.56 -17.49 -1.43
C VAL A 42 -4.33 -17.18 -0.59
N ALA A 43 -3.15 -17.40 -1.15
CA ALA A 43 -1.93 -16.80 -0.62
C ALA A 43 -1.31 -15.80 -1.60
N THR A 44 -0.69 -14.76 -1.04
CA THR A 44 0.13 -13.79 -1.76
C THR A 44 1.34 -13.39 -0.90
N LEU A 45 2.26 -12.62 -1.47
CA LEU A 45 3.39 -12.03 -0.74
C LEU A 45 3.10 -10.58 -0.37
N SER A 46 3.71 -10.14 0.72
CA SER A 46 3.82 -8.71 1.01
C SER A 46 4.80 -8.07 0.03
N GLY A 47 4.40 -6.98 -0.61
CA GLY A 47 5.25 -6.32 -1.60
C GLY A 47 4.54 -5.18 -2.32
N PRO A 48 5.27 -4.35 -3.07
CA PRO A 48 4.76 -3.10 -3.63
C PRO A 48 3.68 -3.28 -4.71
N THR A 49 3.66 -4.44 -5.40
CA THR A 49 2.66 -4.76 -6.43
C THR A 49 1.64 -5.78 -5.96
N SER A 50 2.04 -6.71 -5.06
CA SER A 50 1.22 -7.86 -4.70
C SER A 50 0.21 -7.54 -3.59
N TYR A 51 0.69 -7.17 -2.41
CA TYR A 51 -0.14 -6.81 -1.25
C TYR A 51 0.62 -5.91 -0.27
N PHE A 52 0.03 -4.82 0.12
CA PHE A 52 0.53 -3.91 1.14
C PHE A 52 -0.62 -3.16 1.83
N SER A 53 -0.34 -2.59 3.00
CA SER A 53 -1.26 -1.66 3.67
C SER A 53 -0.84 -0.22 3.35
N TYR A 54 -1.81 0.64 3.02
CA TYR A 54 -1.58 2.06 2.80
C TYR A 54 -2.67 2.88 3.49
N ARG A 55 -2.29 3.75 4.43
CA ARG A 55 -3.23 4.55 5.25
C ARG A 55 -4.34 3.69 5.89
N GLY A 56 -3.97 2.48 6.35
CA GLY A 56 -4.88 1.51 6.96
C GLY A 56 -5.79 0.76 5.99
N GLN A 57 -5.61 0.90 4.67
CA GLN A 57 -6.33 0.14 3.65
C GLN A 57 -5.43 -0.91 3.01
N GLN A 58 -6.02 -2.07 2.74
CA GLN A 58 -5.35 -3.13 1.99
C GLN A 58 -5.34 -2.79 0.50
N MET A 59 -4.19 -2.87 -0.11
CA MET A 59 -3.94 -2.51 -1.50
C MET A 59 -2.94 -3.49 -2.14
N GLY A 60 -2.82 -3.43 -3.45
CA GLY A 60 -1.92 -4.24 -4.25
C GLY A 60 -2.58 -4.63 -5.57
N PHE A 61 -1.83 -4.65 -6.66
CA PHE A 61 -2.35 -5.01 -7.98
C PHE A 61 -2.91 -6.43 -7.99
N ASP A 62 -2.16 -7.42 -7.48
CA ASP A 62 -2.64 -8.81 -7.37
C ASP A 62 -3.81 -8.93 -6.39
N TYR A 63 -3.73 -8.22 -5.25
CA TYR A 63 -4.79 -8.20 -4.26
C TYR A 63 -6.12 -7.68 -4.82
N GLU A 64 -6.11 -6.53 -5.51
CA GLU A 64 -7.34 -5.97 -6.08
C GLU A 64 -7.91 -6.86 -7.19
N ASN A 65 -7.06 -7.49 -7.98
CA ASN A 65 -7.48 -8.45 -9.01
C ASN A 65 -8.13 -9.70 -8.39
N VAL A 66 -7.56 -10.28 -7.33
CA VAL A 66 -8.16 -11.46 -6.70
C VAL A 66 -9.42 -11.14 -5.94
N CYS A 67 -9.51 -9.97 -5.31
CA CYS A 67 -10.76 -9.46 -4.71
C CYS A 67 -11.88 -9.35 -5.75
N GLN A 68 -11.54 -8.81 -6.92
CA GLN A 68 -12.50 -8.66 -8.01
C GLN A 68 -12.93 -10.02 -8.59
N PHE A 69 -12.00 -10.97 -8.73
CA PHE A 69 -12.32 -12.34 -9.13
C PHE A 69 -13.29 -13.01 -8.15
N ALA A 70 -12.98 -12.97 -6.85
CA ALA A 70 -13.83 -13.56 -5.82
C ALA A 70 -15.23 -12.94 -5.82
N LYS A 71 -15.33 -11.62 -5.98
CA LYS A 71 -16.61 -10.91 -6.09
C LYS A 71 -17.42 -11.33 -7.31
N ASP A 72 -16.78 -11.44 -8.49
CA ASP A 72 -17.44 -11.78 -9.74
C ASP A 72 -17.94 -13.23 -9.77
N GLU A 73 -17.24 -14.13 -9.08
CA GLU A 73 -17.61 -15.56 -8.97
C GLU A 73 -18.45 -15.86 -7.70
N ASN A 74 -18.91 -14.83 -6.98
CA ASN A 74 -19.69 -14.94 -5.73
C ASN A 74 -19.01 -15.84 -4.67
N MET A 75 -17.69 -15.64 -4.46
CA MET A 75 -16.87 -16.39 -3.49
C MET A 75 -16.46 -15.50 -2.32
N VAL A 76 -16.29 -16.11 -1.15
CA VAL A 76 -15.68 -15.44 0.01
C VAL A 76 -14.16 -15.58 -0.08
N LEU A 77 -13.43 -14.47 -0.04
CA LEU A 77 -11.97 -14.46 -0.09
C LEU A 77 -11.40 -14.70 1.31
N ASP A 78 -10.61 -15.78 1.47
CA ASP A 78 -9.73 -16.02 2.63
C ASP A 78 -8.28 -15.81 2.18
N LEU A 79 -7.72 -14.63 2.51
CA LEU A 79 -6.38 -14.21 2.08
C LEU A 79 -5.34 -14.45 3.17
N LYS A 80 -4.27 -15.15 2.84
CA LYS A 80 -3.08 -15.37 3.68
C LYS A 80 -1.86 -14.68 3.08
N ILE A 81 -1.13 -13.95 3.90
CA ILE A 81 0.14 -13.35 3.51
C ILE A 81 1.27 -14.30 3.89
N ALA A 82 1.94 -14.86 2.90
CA ALA A 82 3.02 -15.80 3.13
C ALA A 82 4.39 -15.08 3.18
N PRO A 83 5.38 -15.61 3.91
CA PRO A 83 6.70 -15.01 4.02
C PRO A 83 7.59 -15.23 2.78
N SER A 84 7.25 -16.22 1.93
CA SER A 84 8.06 -16.55 0.74
C SER A 84 7.27 -17.35 -0.30
N LEU A 85 7.75 -17.35 -1.55
CA LEU A 85 7.21 -18.18 -2.62
C LEU A 85 7.26 -19.67 -2.28
N SER A 86 8.36 -20.15 -1.71
CA SER A 86 8.49 -21.56 -1.28
C SER A 86 7.41 -21.93 -0.26
N LYS A 87 7.07 -21.06 0.70
CA LYS A 87 5.98 -21.29 1.64
C LYS A 87 4.63 -21.35 0.96
N MET A 88 4.36 -20.45 0.00
CA MET A 88 3.10 -20.49 -0.79
C MET A 88 2.95 -21.78 -1.59
N LEU A 89 4.02 -22.24 -2.24
CA LEU A 89 4.03 -23.51 -2.97
C LEU A 89 3.77 -24.71 -2.04
N SER A 90 4.36 -24.70 -0.84
CA SER A 90 4.10 -25.70 0.19
C SER A 90 2.63 -25.70 0.64
N MET A 91 2.05 -24.51 0.91
CA MET A 91 0.64 -24.35 1.29
C MET A 91 -0.31 -24.80 0.16
N LEU A 92 0.04 -24.52 -1.09
CA LEU A 92 -0.72 -24.97 -2.25
C LEU A 92 -0.69 -26.49 -2.38
N GLY A 93 0.49 -27.09 -2.28
CA GLY A 93 0.67 -28.55 -2.36
C GLY A 93 -0.03 -29.31 -1.24
N SER A 94 -0.07 -28.76 -0.02
CA SER A 94 -0.80 -29.34 1.12
C SER A 94 -2.32 -29.15 1.07
N GLY A 95 -2.82 -28.29 0.17
CA GLY A 95 -4.25 -27.95 0.09
C GLY A 95 -4.72 -26.95 1.16
N GLU A 96 -3.80 -26.29 1.85
CA GLU A 96 -4.11 -25.20 2.78
C GLU A 96 -4.67 -23.96 2.07
N ILE A 97 -4.27 -23.75 0.80
CA ILE A 97 -4.79 -22.73 -0.10
C ILE A 97 -5.20 -23.35 -1.44
N ASP A 98 -6.04 -22.64 -2.18
CA ASP A 98 -6.54 -23.03 -3.50
C ASP A 98 -5.81 -22.32 -4.64
N LEU A 99 -5.32 -21.10 -4.37
CA LEU A 99 -4.73 -20.19 -5.36
C LEU A 99 -3.54 -19.43 -4.76
N ILE A 100 -2.48 -19.30 -5.56
CA ILE A 100 -1.42 -18.32 -5.33
C ILE A 100 -1.71 -17.11 -6.25
N ALA A 101 -2.08 -15.98 -5.66
CA ALA A 101 -2.26 -14.70 -6.35
C ALA A 101 -0.96 -13.89 -6.29
N TYR A 102 0.04 -14.37 -7.02
CA TYR A 102 1.37 -13.80 -7.14
C TYR A 102 2.00 -14.28 -8.45
N PRO A 103 2.77 -13.44 -9.17
CA PRO A 103 3.43 -13.83 -10.42
C PRO A 103 4.51 -14.89 -10.21
N ILE A 104 4.17 -16.16 -10.40
CA ILE A 104 5.12 -17.26 -10.33
C ILE A 104 5.82 -17.41 -11.70
N PRO A 105 7.15 -17.40 -11.76
CA PRO A 105 7.90 -17.61 -12.99
C PRO A 105 7.56 -18.96 -13.64
N LYS A 106 7.39 -18.98 -14.96
CA LYS A 106 7.17 -20.21 -15.72
C LYS A 106 8.49 -20.90 -16.06
N ILE A 107 9.05 -21.54 -15.06
CA ILE A 107 10.28 -22.35 -15.20
C ILE A 107 9.99 -23.81 -14.92
N GLU A 108 10.86 -24.70 -15.39
CA GLU A 108 10.70 -26.16 -15.27
C GLU A 108 10.50 -26.61 -13.83
N GLU A 109 11.23 -25.99 -12.90
CA GLU A 109 11.17 -26.29 -11.46
C GLU A 109 9.74 -26.25 -10.90
N TYR A 110 8.91 -25.25 -11.32
CA TYR A 110 7.56 -25.07 -10.80
C TYR A 110 6.50 -25.70 -11.70
N SER A 111 6.75 -25.84 -13.01
CA SER A 111 5.77 -26.33 -13.98
C SER A 111 5.25 -27.74 -13.70
N ASN A 112 6.02 -28.56 -12.98
CA ASN A 112 5.65 -29.91 -12.60
C ASN A 112 4.83 -29.99 -11.29
N SER A 113 4.59 -28.87 -10.60
CA SER A 113 3.90 -28.83 -9.31
C SER A 113 2.65 -27.96 -9.30
N VAL A 114 2.46 -27.10 -10.31
CA VAL A 114 1.34 -26.16 -10.37
C VAL A 114 0.71 -26.08 -11.76
N THR A 115 -0.58 -25.69 -11.80
CA THR A 115 -1.27 -25.28 -13.05
C THR A 115 -1.33 -23.74 -13.09
N TYR A 116 -0.66 -23.15 -14.09
CA TYR A 116 -0.65 -21.70 -14.27
C TYR A 116 -1.99 -21.18 -14.79
N CYS A 117 -2.48 -20.08 -14.22
CA CYS A 117 -3.77 -19.50 -14.55
C CYS A 117 -3.85 -18.01 -14.22
N GLY A 118 -4.99 -17.38 -14.52
CA GLY A 118 -5.26 -15.99 -14.19
C GLY A 118 -4.41 -14.98 -14.96
N PRO A 119 -4.02 -13.86 -14.35
CA PRO A 119 -3.18 -12.85 -14.98
C PRO A 119 -1.87 -13.44 -15.50
N LYS A 120 -1.51 -13.04 -16.71
CA LYS A 120 -0.21 -13.39 -17.32
C LYS A 120 0.62 -12.13 -17.36
N GLU A 121 1.80 -12.21 -16.82
CA GLU A 121 2.76 -11.14 -16.90
C GLU A 121 3.90 -11.54 -17.81
N ILE A 122 4.31 -10.60 -18.64
CA ILE A 122 5.51 -10.70 -19.47
C ILE A 122 6.41 -9.59 -19.00
N THR A 123 7.50 -9.98 -18.35
CA THR A 123 8.50 -9.05 -17.84
C THR A 123 9.83 -9.22 -18.58
N TRP A 124 10.64 -8.21 -18.54
CA TRP A 124 12.03 -8.23 -18.98
C TRP A 124 12.89 -7.76 -17.82
N GLN A 125 14.12 -8.19 -17.78
CA GLN A 125 15.11 -7.46 -17.00
C GLN A 125 15.50 -6.22 -17.79
N VAL A 126 15.36 -5.07 -17.17
CA VAL A 126 15.61 -3.76 -17.80
C VAL A 126 16.73 -3.03 -17.07
N LEU A 127 17.53 -2.30 -17.83
CA LEU A 127 18.49 -1.35 -17.29
C LEU A 127 17.74 -0.13 -16.78
N VAL A 128 17.98 0.26 -15.55
CA VAL A 128 17.51 1.52 -14.96
C VAL A 128 18.66 2.51 -14.96
N GLN A 129 18.43 3.67 -15.56
CA GLN A 129 19.42 4.72 -15.73
C GLN A 129 18.76 6.11 -15.69
N PRO A 130 19.51 7.19 -15.43
CA PRO A 130 18.98 8.54 -15.55
C PRO A 130 18.56 8.85 -16.99
N HIS A 131 17.45 9.57 -17.16
CA HIS A 131 17.07 10.07 -18.47
C HIS A 131 18.07 11.14 -18.94
N GLY A 132 18.63 10.98 -20.17
CA GLY A 132 19.61 11.93 -20.67
C GLY A 132 20.23 11.53 -21.99
N LYS A 133 21.21 12.35 -22.47
CA LYS A 133 21.90 12.13 -23.75
C LYS A 133 22.96 11.02 -23.69
N GLU A 134 23.48 10.74 -22.50
CA GLU A 134 24.54 9.73 -22.28
C GLU A 134 23.96 8.36 -21.87
N ARG A 135 22.66 8.16 -22.10
CA ARG A 135 22.01 6.89 -21.79
C ARG A 135 22.57 5.76 -22.64
N VAL A 136 22.67 4.59 -22.04
CA VAL A 136 22.96 3.33 -22.71
C VAL A 136 21.73 2.93 -23.53
N SER A 137 21.90 2.68 -24.81
CA SER A 137 20.82 2.33 -25.75
C SER A 137 20.96 0.93 -26.34
N ASP A 138 22.15 0.35 -26.23
CA ASP A 138 22.47 -1.00 -26.70
C ASP A 138 23.32 -1.73 -25.65
N VAL A 139 23.18 -3.06 -25.55
CA VAL A 139 23.90 -3.89 -24.58
C VAL A 139 25.43 -3.80 -24.73
N THR A 140 25.93 -3.53 -25.93
CA THR A 140 27.36 -3.38 -26.18
C THR A 140 27.98 -2.14 -25.54
N GLU A 141 27.15 -1.10 -25.28
CA GLU A 141 27.56 0.13 -24.60
C GLU A 141 27.74 -0.07 -23.09
N LEU A 142 27.35 -1.22 -22.54
CA LEU A 142 27.62 -1.59 -21.15
C LEU A 142 29.09 -1.91 -20.89
N VAL A 143 29.87 -2.20 -21.91
CA VAL A 143 31.31 -2.41 -21.79
C VAL A 143 31.97 -1.14 -21.23
N GLY A 144 32.72 -1.27 -20.15
CA GLY A 144 33.34 -0.16 -19.42
C GLY A 144 32.40 0.52 -18.40
N LYS A 145 31.14 0.08 -18.28
CA LYS A 145 30.19 0.63 -17.29
C LYS A 145 30.17 -0.22 -16.04
N THR A 146 29.74 0.41 -14.92
CA THR A 146 29.48 -0.24 -13.64
C THR A 146 27.98 -0.38 -13.42
N VAL A 147 27.53 -1.60 -13.15
CA VAL A 147 26.12 -1.92 -12.91
C VAL A 147 25.97 -2.56 -11.53
N TYR A 148 25.16 -1.95 -10.67
CA TYR A 148 24.88 -2.44 -9.33
C TYR A 148 23.65 -3.34 -9.36
N VAL A 149 23.68 -4.49 -8.69
CA VAL A 149 22.55 -5.43 -8.64
C VAL A 149 22.45 -6.13 -7.29
N GLU A 150 21.30 -6.68 -6.99
CA GLU A 150 21.15 -7.56 -5.83
C GLU A 150 22.05 -8.79 -5.97
N LYS A 151 22.80 -9.09 -4.90
CA LYS A 151 23.68 -10.26 -4.82
C LYS A 151 22.86 -11.56 -4.89
N ASP A 152 23.44 -12.57 -5.53
CA ASP A 152 22.85 -13.90 -5.71
C ASP A 152 21.46 -13.86 -6.40
N SER A 153 21.21 -12.80 -7.19
CA SER A 153 19.97 -12.60 -7.92
C SER A 153 20.05 -13.07 -9.37
N LYS A 154 18.88 -13.26 -9.99
CA LYS A 154 18.77 -13.49 -11.43
C LYS A 154 19.38 -12.35 -12.27
N PHE A 155 19.43 -11.13 -11.73
CA PHE A 155 20.02 -9.96 -12.38
C PHE A 155 21.56 -10.06 -12.44
N GLU A 156 22.17 -10.43 -11.33
CA GLU A 156 23.62 -10.69 -11.28
C GLU A 156 24.01 -11.82 -12.24
N TYR A 157 23.25 -12.93 -12.20
CA TYR A 157 23.48 -14.06 -13.10
C TYR A 157 23.36 -13.65 -14.58
N ARG A 158 22.31 -12.89 -14.95
CA ARG A 158 22.11 -12.44 -16.34
C ARG A 158 23.23 -11.50 -16.79
N LEU A 159 23.63 -10.53 -15.96
CA LEU A 159 24.69 -9.59 -16.30
C LEU A 159 26.04 -10.27 -16.45
N ASN A 160 26.36 -11.26 -15.62
CA ASN A 160 27.58 -12.04 -15.76
C ASN A 160 27.59 -12.85 -17.08
N ASN A 161 26.45 -13.44 -17.46
CA ASN A 161 26.33 -14.10 -18.76
C ASN A 161 26.48 -13.10 -19.92
N LEU A 162 25.79 -11.95 -19.85
CA LEU A 162 25.92 -10.90 -20.87
C LEU A 162 27.37 -10.38 -20.98
N ASN A 163 28.04 -10.21 -19.85
CA ASN A 163 29.45 -9.82 -19.82
C ASN A 163 30.33 -10.84 -20.54
N ASN A 164 30.08 -12.13 -20.33
CA ASN A 164 30.79 -13.20 -21.06
C ASN A 164 30.46 -13.21 -22.56
N GLU A 165 29.18 -13.03 -22.93
CA GLU A 165 28.71 -12.93 -24.32
C GLU A 165 29.40 -11.76 -25.07
N LEU A 166 29.67 -10.66 -24.39
CA LEU A 166 30.36 -9.47 -24.94
C LEU A 166 31.88 -9.53 -24.90
N GLY A 167 32.45 -10.59 -24.35
CA GLY A 167 33.90 -10.71 -24.20
C GLY A 167 34.49 -10.01 -22.98
N GLY A 168 33.68 -9.60 -22.05
CA GLY A 168 34.05 -8.93 -20.81
C GLY A 168 33.92 -7.41 -20.86
N GLY A 169 34.26 -6.77 -19.75
CA GLY A 169 34.33 -5.30 -19.64
C GLY A 169 33.17 -4.65 -18.88
N ILE A 170 32.09 -5.37 -18.52
CA ILE A 170 31.04 -4.86 -17.61
C ILE A 170 31.53 -5.08 -16.19
N SER A 171 31.53 -4.01 -15.38
CA SER A 171 31.77 -4.09 -13.93
C SER A 171 30.47 -4.38 -13.19
N VAL A 172 30.19 -5.65 -12.88
CA VAL A 172 29.01 -6.05 -12.10
C VAL A 172 29.33 -5.97 -10.62
N VAL A 173 28.57 -5.15 -9.87
CA VAL A 173 28.77 -4.94 -8.42
C VAL A 173 27.58 -5.49 -7.66
N PRO A 174 27.70 -6.70 -7.05
CA PRO A 174 26.61 -7.30 -6.27
C PRO A 174 26.51 -6.66 -4.88
N ILE A 175 25.29 -6.27 -4.51
CA ILE A 175 24.94 -5.69 -3.21
C ILE A 175 24.08 -6.68 -2.42
N SER A 176 24.43 -6.91 -1.15
CA SER A 176 23.65 -7.81 -0.29
C SER A 176 22.20 -7.33 -0.08
N ARG A 177 21.23 -8.23 -0.24
CA ARG A 177 19.81 -7.97 0.03
C ARG A 177 19.50 -7.57 1.48
N ASP A 178 20.36 -7.93 2.41
CA ASP A 178 20.27 -7.46 3.80
C ASP A 178 20.56 -5.96 3.93
N THR A 179 21.27 -5.40 2.92
CA THR A 179 21.68 -4.00 2.89
C THR A 179 20.75 -3.15 2.03
N LEU A 180 20.52 -3.56 0.78
CA LEU A 180 19.71 -2.83 -0.21
C LEU A 180 18.90 -3.82 -1.04
N ILE A 181 17.67 -3.43 -1.41
CA ILE A 181 16.79 -4.14 -2.35
C ILE A 181 16.69 -3.39 -3.67
N ALA A 182 16.00 -3.99 -4.66
CA ALA A 182 15.84 -3.41 -6.01
C ALA A 182 15.30 -1.96 -5.96
N ASP A 183 14.30 -1.70 -5.12
CA ASP A 183 13.73 -0.34 -4.96
C ASP A 183 14.77 0.67 -4.47
N ASP A 184 15.62 0.28 -3.50
CA ASP A 184 16.69 1.14 -2.99
C ASP A 184 17.72 1.45 -4.10
N LEU A 185 18.08 0.45 -4.91
CA LEU A 185 19.04 0.63 -6.02
C LEU A 185 18.46 1.55 -7.10
N ILE A 186 17.17 1.42 -7.42
CA ILE A 186 16.48 2.32 -8.37
C ILE A 186 16.51 3.76 -7.86
N GLU A 187 16.23 3.96 -6.59
CA GLU A 187 16.27 5.27 -5.98
C GLU A 187 17.68 5.88 -5.98
N MET A 188 18.71 5.09 -5.66
CA MET A 188 20.11 5.54 -5.74
C MET A 188 20.49 5.97 -7.16
N VAL A 189 19.97 5.29 -8.20
CA VAL A 189 20.13 5.74 -9.59
C VAL A 189 19.42 7.09 -9.80
N SER A 190 18.20 7.26 -9.29
CA SER A 190 17.44 8.50 -9.44
C SER A 190 18.12 9.72 -8.79
N ARG A 191 18.90 9.48 -7.73
CA ARG A 191 19.68 10.50 -7.00
C ARG A 191 21.08 10.70 -7.56
N GLY A 192 21.50 9.87 -8.51
CA GLY A 192 22.85 9.92 -9.07
C GLY A 192 23.94 9.34 -8.15
N GLU A 193 23.58 8.59 -7.12
CA GLU A 193 24.49 7.95 -6.16
C GLU A 193 25.18 6.72 -6.79
N ILE A 194 24.46 6.00 -7.66
CA ILE A 194 24.99 4.94 -8.51
C ILE A 194 24.58 5.20 -9.97
N PRO A 195 25.38 4.78 -10.95
CA PRO A 195 25.09 5.09 -12.34
C PRO A 195 23.96 4.24 -12.93
N LEU A 196 23.95 2.92 -12.65
CA LEU A 196 23.10 1.93 -13.33
C LEU A 196 22.69 0.81 -12.37
N THR A 197 21.46 0.31 -12.54
CA THR A 197 21.02 -0.96 -11.94
C THR A 197 20.17 -1.76 -12.94
N VAL A 198 19.93 -3.04 -12.65
CA VAL A 198 19.05 -3.91 -13.44
C VAL A 198 18.01 -4.53 -12.53
N VAL A 199 16.74 -4.44 -12.97
CA VAL A 199 15.58 -4.99 -12.25
C VAL A 199 14.55 -5.53 -13.25
N ASP A 200 13.46 -6.13 -12.76
CA ASP A 200 12.33 -6.50 -13.61
C ASP A 200 11.55 -5.25 -14.08
N SER A 201 11.00 -5.31 -15.28
CA SER A 201 10.31 -4.17 -15.92
C SER A 201 9.09 -3.68 -15.13
N ASP A 202 8.34 -4.55 -14.47
CA ASP A 202 7.20 -4.20 -13.62
C ASP A 202 7.64 -3.40 -12.37
N ILE A 203 8.75 -3.79 -11.74
CA ILE A 203 9.34 -3.04 -10.63
C ILE A 203 9.91 -1.70 -11.13
N ALA A 204 10.53 -1.68 -12.31
CA ALA A 204 11.02 -0.45 -12.91
C ALA A 204 9.87 0.51 -13.24
N GLU A 205 8.78 0.03 -13.85
CA GLU A 205 7.56 0.80 -14.17
C GLU A 205 6.90 1.38 -12.91
N LEU A 206 6.75 0.54 -11.87
CA LEU A 206 6.25 1.01 -10.58
C LEU A 206 7.11 2.16 -10.04
N ASN A 207 8.43 1.99 -10.02
CA ASN A 207 9.35 2.99 -9.49
C ASN A 207 9.44 4.24 -10.39
N GLN A 208 9.23 4.14 -11.69
CA GLN A 208 9.15 5.30 -12.58
C GLN A 208 7.97 6.22 -12.21
N SER A 209 6.89 5.66 -11.63
CA SER A 209 5.78 6.47 -11.09
C SER A 209 6.18 7.35 -9.91
N TYR A 210 7.25 6.99 -9.20
CA TYR A 210 7.85 7.80 -8.12
C TYR A 210 9.02 8.66 -8.62
N PHE A 211 9.77 8.17 -9.61
CA PHE A 211 11.00 8.79 -10.15
C PHE A 211 10.91 8.95 -11.67
N PRO A 212 10.10 9.91 -12.20
CA PRO A 212 9.86 10.05 -13.64
C PRO A 212 11.10 10.45 -14.45
N GLY A 213 12.21 10.82 -13.79
CA GLY A 213 13.50 11.10 -14.44
C GLY A 213 14.31 9.88 -14.83
N LEU A 214 13.77 8.66 -14.67
CA LEU A 214 14.45 7.42 -15.03
C LEU A 214 14.09 6.94 -16.44
N ASP A 215 15.06 6.41 -17.15
CA ASP A 215 14.90 5.63 -18.39
C ASP A 215 15.00 4.13 -18.05
N ILE A 216 13.97 3.37 -18.44
CA ILE A 216 13.83 1.94 -18.19
C ILE A 216 13.59 1.15 -19.50
N ASN A 217 13.87 1.77 -20.66
CA ASN A 217 13.51 1.19 -21.96
C ASN A 217 14.44 0.10 -22.44
N MET A 218 15.68 0.04 -21.92
CA MET A 218 16.67 -0.89 -22.38
C MET A 218 16.52 -2.27 -21.74
N LYS A 219 16.19 -3.27 -22.55
CA LYS A 219 16.06 -4.67 -22.14
C LYS A 219 17.41 -5.38 -22.17
N VAL A 220 17.77 -6.06 -21.09
CA VAL A 220 19.00 -6.87 -20.96
C VAL A 220 18.71 -8.37 -20.94
N SER A 221 17.44 -8.78 -20.98
CA SER A 221 17.02 -10.18 -21.04
C SER A 221 15.98 -10.44 -22.13
N PHE A 222 15.74 -11.73 -22.42
CA PHE A 222 14.56 -12.17 -23.13
C PHE A 222 13.30 -12.04 -22.27
N GLU A 223 12.12 -12.22 -22.89
CA GLU A 223 10.83 -12.26 -22.20
C GLU A 223 10.82 -13.31 -21.10
N GLN A 224 10.33 -12.92 -19.94
CA GLN A 224 10.08 -13.80 -18.81
C GLN A 224 8.59 -13.86 -18.59
N TYR A 225 8.05 -15.07 -18.48
CA TYR A 225 6.63 -15.31 -18.30
C TYR A 225 6.37 -15.70 -16.86
N SER A 226 5.42 -15.04 -16.24
CA SER A 226 4.88 -15.40 -14.93
C SER A 226 3.36 -15.43 -14.95
N SER A 227 2.77 -16.07 -13.97
CA SER A 227 1.31 -16.14 -13.84
C SER A 227 0.95 -16.58 -12.42
N TRP A 228 -0.29 -16.35 -12.01
CA TRP A 228 -0.84 -17.01 -10.83
C TRP A 228 -0.89 -18.52 -11.04
N ALA A 229 -1.09 -19.27 -9.96
CA ALA A 229 -1.15 -20.71 -10.05
C ALA A 229 -2.10 -21.35 -9.05
N VAL A 230 -2.69 -22.45 -9.48
CA VAL A 230 -3.47 -23.37 -8.65
C VAL A 230 -2.78 -24.73 -8.59
N ARG A 231 -3.20 -25.60 -7.66
CA ARG A 231 -2.73 -26.99 -7.62
C ARG A 231 -3.15 -27.74 -8.90
N GLN A 232 -2.35 -28.70 -9.35
CA GLN A 232 -2.55 -29.41 -10.63
C GLN A 232 -3.90 -30.10 -10.77
N ASP A 233 -4.53 -30.54 -9.66
CA ASP A 233 -5.84 -31.19 -9.65
C ASP A 233 -7.02 -30.20 -9.66
N ARG A 234 -6.77 -28.89 -9.78
CA ARG A 234 -7.78 -27.82 -9.73
C ARG A 234 -8.06 -27.19 -11.11
N ASP A 235 -8.17 -28.00 -12.15
CA ASP A 235 -8.42 -27.55 -13.52
C ASP A 235 -9.67 -26.69 -13.68
N THR A 236 -10.72 -26.98 -12.91
CA THR A 236 -11.96 -26.19 -12.92
C THR A 236 -11.71 -24.76 -12.46
N LEU A 237 -10.96 -24.55 -11.37
CA LEU A 237 -10.60 -23.23 -10.85
C LEU A 237 -9.67 -22.50 -11.82
N ALA A 238 -8.67 -23.20 -12.38
CA ALA A 238 -7.79 -22.65 -13.41
C ALA A 238 -8.57 -22.15 -14.63
N SER A 239 -9.55 -22.95 -15.09
CA SER A 239 -10.42 -22.61 -16.23
C SER A 239 -11.30 -21.40 -15.93
N LYS A 240 -11.87 -21.29 -14.72
CA LYS A 240 -12.64 -20.11 -14.27
C LYS A 240 -11.77 -18.85 -14.28
N LEU A 241 -10.57 -18.89 -13.67
CA LEU A 241 -9.62 -17.78 -13.63
C LEU A 241 -9.20 -17.32 -15.04
N ASN A 242 -8.89 -18.26 -15.94
CA ASN A 242 -8.50 -17.96 -17.31
C ASN A 242 -9.65 -17.32 -18.12
N ARG A 243 -10.90 -17.77 -17.91
CA ARG A 243 -12.10 -17.20 -18.54
C ARG A 243 -12.34 -15.80 -18.01
N TRP A 244 -12.32 -15.62 -16.68
CA TRP A 244 -12.49 -14.35 -16.02
C TRP A 244 -11.47 -13.32 -16.55
N ARG A 245 -10.17 -13.67 -16.58
CA ARG A 245 -9.12 -12.82 -17.13
C ARG A 245 -9.43 -12.36 -18.55
N LYS A 246 -9.76 -13.30 -19.44
CA LYS A 246 -10.07 -13.00 -20.85
C LYS A 246 -11.24 -12.02 -21.00
N GLN A 247 -12.25 -12.14 -20.16
CA GLN A 247 -13.41 -11.24 -20.15
C GLN A 247 -13.05 -9.84 -19.62
N ARG A 248 -12.12 -9.77 -18.67
CA ARG A 248 -11.75 -8.52 -17.98
C ARG A 248 -10.59 -7.75 -18.63
N GLU A 249 -9.76 -8.41 -19.42
CA GLU A 249 -8.51 -7.84 -19.98
C GLU A 249 -8.69 -6.46 -20.63
N LYS A 250 -9.84 -6.22 -21.28
CA LYS A 250 -10.16 -4.95 -21.95
C LYS A 250 -11.19 -4.10 -21.19
N SER A 251 -11.55 -4.46 -19.96
CA SER A 251 -12.55 -3.73 -19.18
C SER A 251 -12.00 -2.37 -18.70
N ALA A 252 -12.91 -1.41 -18.47
CA ALA A 252 -12.54 -0.12 -17.89
C ALA A 252 -11.93 -0.30 -16.50
N LEU A 253 -12.52 -1.16 -15.67
CA LEU A 253 -12.05 -1.44 -14.32
C LEU A 253 -10.60 -1.99 -14.30
N GLN A 254 -10.27 -2.93 -15.21
CA GLN A 254 -8.90 -3.47 -15.29
C GLN A 254 -7.89 -2.39 -15.68
N ARG A 255 -8.27 -1.48 -16.59
CA ARG A 255 -7.43 -0.33 -16.95
C ARG A 255 -7.26 0.63 -15.79
N GLU A 256 -8.30 0.89 -15.00
CA GLU A 256 -8.22 1.75 -13.80
C GLU A 256 -7.30 1.15 -12.74
N ILE A 257 -7.42 -0.17 -12.47
CA ILE A 257 -6.52 -0.87 -11.55
C ILE A 257 -5.08 -0.77 -12.05
N TYR A 258 -4.82 -1.04 -13.34
CA TYR A 258 -3.47 -0.94 -13.90
C TYR A 258 -2.89 0.48 -13.78
N LYS A 259 -3.67 1.49 -14.21
CA LYS A 259 -3.27 2.91 -14.10
C LYS A 259 -2.92 3.31 -12.67
N LYS A 260 -3.74 2.88 -11.71
CA LYS A 260 -3.55 3.17 -10.29
C LYS A 260 -2.16 2.75 -9.80
N TYR A 261 -1.67 1.60 -10.24
CA TYR A 261 -0.39 1.06 -9.75
C TYR A 261 0.81 1.48 -10.60
N PHE A 262 0.66 1.63 -11.91
CA PHE A 262 1.79 1.75 -12.83
C PHE A 262 1.86 3.06 -13.61
N GLU A 263 0.75 3.76 -13.86
CA GLU A 263 0.76 4.96 -14.71
C GLU A 263 0.59 6.27 -13.93
N ILE A 264 -0.21 6.28 -12.83
CA ILE A 264 -0.45 7.51 -12.08
C ILE A 264 0.81 7.87 -11.31
N SER A 265 1.36 9.05 -11.58
CA SER A 265 2.50 9.56 -10.83
C SER A 265 2.20 9.62 -9.33
N LYS A 266 3.07 9.01 -8.54
CA LYS A 266 3.05 9.02 -7.08
C LYS A 266 4.06 10.02 -6.51
N GLN A 267 4.72 10.77 -7.40
CA GLN A 267 5.65 11.80 -7.00
C GLN A 267 4.91 12.83 -6.14
N ALA A 268 5.34 12.97 -4.91
CA ALA A 268 4.94 14.12 -4.11
C ALA A 268 5.38 15.40 -4.85
N PRO A 269 4.56 16.46 -4.89
CA PRO A 269 4.98 17.75 -5.45
C PRO A 269 6.36 18.11 -4.89
N LEU A 270 7.25 18.72 -5.73
CA LEU A 270 8.64 19.07 -5.37
C LEU A 270 8.69 19.95 -4.12
N TYR A 271 8.69 19.31 -2.94
CA TYR A 271 8.51 19.95 -1.63
C TYR A 271 9.58 20.98 -1.30
N ASN A 272 10.85 20.68 -1.58
CA ASN A 272 11.95 21.48 -1.06
C ASN A 272 12.01 22.90 -1.66
N LYS A 273 11.74 23.08 -2.96
CA LYS A 273 11.73 24.42 -3.59
C LYS A 273 10.53 25.27 -3.20
N GLU A 274 9.36 24.65 -2.97
CA GLU A 274 8.15 25.37 -2.60
C GLU A 274 8.12 25.74 -1.12
N ILE A 275 8.65 24.89 -0.23
CA ILE A 275 8.78 25.20 1.20
C ILE A 275 9.70 26.39 1.41
N ASP A 276 10.80 26.46 0.67
CA ASP A 276 11.74 27.59 0.76
C ASP A 276 11.17 28.88 0.15
N SER A 277 10.27 28.75 -0.83
CA SER A 277 9.56 29.87 -1.47
C SER A 277 8.24 30.23 -0.80
N LEU A 278 7.90 29.64 0.34
CA LEU A 278 6.64 29.89 1.06
C LEU A 278 6.53 31.35 1.46
N CYS A 279 5.90 32.16 0.58
CA CYS A 279 5.72 33.61 0.77
C CYS A 279 4.58 33.85 1.77
N LEU A 280 4.92 33.86 3.07
CA LEU A 280 4.00 34.28 4.14
C LEU A 280 3.94 35.80 4.18
N ASN A 281 2.84 36.38 3.68
CA ASN A 281 2.67 37.83 3.64
C ASN A 281 2.10 38.33 4.99
N PRO A 282 2.78 39.28 5.66
CA PRO A 282 2.26 39.88 6.88
C PRO A 282 0.82 40.39 6.71
N GLY A 283 -0.04 40.06 7.67
CA GLY A 283 -1.46 40.46 7.64
C GLY A 283 -2.41 39.59 6.83
N ARG A 284 -1.91 38.61 6.05
CA ARG A 284 -2.75 37.63 5.33
C ARG A 284 -2.91 36.33 6.13
N PRO A 285 -3.98 35.56 5.92
CA PRO A 285 -4.11 34.22 6.46
C PRO A 285 -3.06 33.27 5.84
N ILE A 286 -2.72 32.19 6.54
CA ILE A 286 -1.88 31.09 6.02
C ILE A 286 -2.61 30.33 4.94
N SER A 287 -3.91 30.08 5.15
CA SER A 287 -4.77 29.32 4.25
C SER A 287 -6.17 29.92 4.17
N PRO A 288 -6.98 29.53 3.17
CA PRO A 288 -8.41 29.88 3.12
C PRO A 288 -9.20 29.29 4.31
N TYR A 289 -8.61 28.34 5.05
CA TYR A 289 -9.28 27.55 6.09
C TYR A 289 -8.75 27.78 7.50
N ASP A 290 -8.00 28.85 7.75
CA ASP A 290 -7.43 29.17 9.08
C ASP A 290 -8.47 29.14 10.20
N ALA A 291 -9.69 29.62 9.94
CA ALA A 291 -10.78 29.61 10.93
C ALA A 291 -11.18 28.19 11.31
N LEU A 292 -11.21 27.28 10.35
CA LEU A 292 -11.51 25.85 10.57
C LEU A 292 -10.40 25.15 11.33
N PHE A 293 -9.14 25.36 10.91
CA PHE A 293 -7.98 24.80 11.61
C PHE A 293 -7.91 25.28 13.06
N LYS A 294 -8.13 26.56 13.33
CA LYS A 294 -8.21 27.12 14.70
C LYS A 294 -9.35 26.54 15.52
N ARG A 295 -10.50 26.32 14.90
CA ARG A 295 -11.68 25.70 15.56
C ARG A 295 -11.37 24.28 15.98
N TYR A 296 -10.91 23.45 15.04
CA TYR A 296 -10.72 22.02 15.27
C TYR A 296 -9.44 21.72 16.04
N GLY A 297 -8.37 22.49 15.87
CA GLY A 297 -7.16 22.40 16.68
C GLY A 297 -7.46 22.60 18.16
N ARG A 298 -8.25 23.64 18.51
CA ARG A 298 -8.69 23.86 19.90
C ARG A 298 -9.54 22.71 20.46
N GLN A 299 -10.35 22.08 19.64
CA GLN A 299 -11.20 20.95 20.09
C GLN A 299 -10.39 19.71 20.47
N ILE A 300 -9.25 19.47 19.82
CA ILE A 300 -8.41 18.28 20.02
C ILE A 300 -7.13 18.59 20.82
N GLY A 301 -6.92 19.85 21.24
CA GLY A 301 -5.73 20.25 21.99
C GLY A 301 -4.45 20.32 21.17
N TYR A 302 -4.54 20.51 19.86
CA TYR A 302 -3.40 20.62 18.94
C TYR A 302 -3.22 22.05 18.41
N ASP A 303 -1.99 22.44 18.18
CA ASP A 303 -1.68 23.68 17.50
C ASP A 303 -2.33 23.68 16.10
N TRP A 304 -3.11 24.70 15.82
CA TRP A 304 -3.80 24.79 14.53
C TRP A 304 -2.82 24.93 13.36
N GLU A 305 -1.65 25.48 13.60
CA GLU A 305 -0.56 25.60 12.63
C GLU A 305 -0.04 24.22 12.19
N LEU A 306 -0.06 23.21 13.09
CA LEU A 306 0.31 21.85 12.74
C LEU A 306 -0.76 21.23 11.81
N LEU A 307 -2.05 21.43 12.12
CA LEU A 307 -3.13 20.96 11.24
C LEU A 307 -3.02 21.62 9.86
N ALA A 308 -2.76 22.92 9.82
CA ALA A 308 -2.55 23.65 8.57
C ALA A 308 -1.31 23.15 7.81
N ALA A 309 -0.22 22.82 8.51
CA ALA A 309 0.98 22.26 7.90
C ALA A 309 0.72 20.88 7.27
N ILE A 310 -0.07 20.02 7.94
CA ILE A 310 -0.52 18.75 7.36
C ILE A 310 -1.34 19.02 6.10
N GLY A 311 -2.37 19.87 6.16
CA GLY A 311 -3.22 20.20 5.01
C GLY A 311 -2.45 20.82 3.83
N PHE A 312 -1.42 21.63 4.11
CA PHE A 312 -0.51 22.14 3.09
C PHE A 312 0.27 21.03 2.42
N ASN A 313 0.83 20.11 3.18
CA ASN A 313 1.61 19.00 2.64
C ASN A 313 0.73 17.97 1.91
N GLU A 314 -0.52 17.78 2.32
CA GLU A 314 -1.44 16.84 1.69
C GLU A 314 -2.00 17.34 0.34
N SER A 315 -2.41 18.60 0.23
CA SER A 315 -3.15 19.08 -0.94
C SER A 315 -2.83 20.52 -1.39
N ARG A 316 -1.92 21.24 -0.74
CA ARG A 316 -1.79 22.70 -0.91
C ARG A 316 -3.09 23.45 -0.64
N PHE A 317 -3.91 22.91 0.25
CA PHE A 317 -5.26 23.38 0.57
C PHE A 317 -6.28 23.25 -0.57
N ASP A 318 -6.00 22.43 -1.59
CA ASP A 318 -6.97 22.14 -2.65
C ASP A 318 -8.00 21.09 -2.17
N HIS A 319 -9.25 21.54 -2.01
CA HIS A 319 -10.33 20.66 -1.55
C HIS A 319 -10.87 19.71 -2.64
N ASN A 320 -10.53 19.93 -3.90
CA ASN A 320 -10.93 19.06 -5.01
C ASN A 320 -9.92 17.96 -5.32
N GLN A 321 -8.74 18.01 -4.69
CA GLN A 321 -7.69 17.05 -4.97
C GLN A 321 -8.10 15.64 -4.54
N VAL A 322 -7.86 14.68 -5.44
CA VAL A 322 -8.01 13.23 -5.17
C VAL A 322 -6.69 12.56 -5.51
N SER A 323 -6.16 11.79 -4.56
CA SER A 323 -4.90 11.06 -4.75
C SER A 323 -5.10 9.80 -5.60
N TRP A 324 -3.99 9.21 -6.06
CA TRP A 324 -3.98 7.92 -6.78
C TRP A 324 -4.64 6.78 -5.98
N ALA A 325 -4.59 6.84 -4.64
CA ALA A 325 -5.18 5.84 -3.74
C ALA A 325 -6.65 6.16 -3.38
N GLY A 326 -7.19 7.31 -3.80
CA GLY A 326 -8.55 7.74 -3.52
C GLY A 326 -8.71 8.56 -2.23
N ALA A 327 -7.62 9.05 -1.62
CA ALA A 327 -7.70 10.05 -0.58
C ALA A 327 -8.19 11.38 -1.14
N SER A 328 -9.01 12.14 -0.43
CA SER A 328 -9.67 13.32 -0.98
C SER A 328 -9.69 14.52 -0.04
N GLY A 329 -9.80 15.70 -0.65
CA GLY A 329 -9.99 16.97 0.03
C GLY A 329 -8.73 17.59 0.61
N VAL A 330 -8.91 18.69 1.35
CA VAL A 330 -7.81 19.50 1.95
C VAL A 330 -6.81 18.66 2.73
N MET A 331 -7.32 17.69 3.50
CA MET A 331 -6.53 16.84 4.40
C MET A 331 -6.26 15.45 3.82
N GLN A 332 -6.59 15.20 2.55
CA GLN A 332 -6.37 13.92 1.86
C GLN A 332 -6.78 12.70 2.70
N LEU A 333 -8.01 12.71 3.20
CA LEU A 333 -8.52 11.63 4.03
C LEU A 333 -9.08 10.50 3.16
N MET A 334 -8.75 9.25 3.52
CA MET A 334 -9.32 8.07 2.87
C MET A 334 -10.80 7.91 3.28
N PRO A 335 -11.74 7.70 2.33
CA PRO A 335 -13.16 7.55 2.67
C PRO A 335 -13.44 6.43 3.68
N ALA A 336 -12.71 5.31 3.60
CA ALA A 336 -12.86 4.23 4.58
C ALA A 336 -12.38 4.63 5.97
N THR A 337 -11.32 5.43 6.07
CA THR A 337 -10.85 5.98 7.35
C THR A 337 -11.91 6.91 7.96
N ALA A 338 -12.52 7.79 7.16
CA ALA A 338 -13.61 8.65 7.63
C ALA A 338 -14.79 7.82 8.16
N ARG A 339 -15.22 6.79 7.42
CA ARG A 339 -16.30 5.88 7.89
C ARG A 339 -15.94 5.15 9.19
N SER A 340 -14.66 4.81 9.42
CA SER A 340 -14.21 4.20 10.68
C SER A 340 -14.26 5.15 11.89
N LEU A 341 -14.55 6.42 11.63
CA LEU A 341 -14.76 7.48 12.62
C LEU A 341 -16.26 7.91 12.67
N ASP A 342 -17.16 7.12 12.07
CA ASP A 342 -18.59 7.41 11.93
C ASP A 342 -18.88 8.73 11.17
N ILE A 343 -18.02 9.03 10.16
CA ILE A 343 -18.15 10.22 9.31
C ILE A 343 -18.30 9.77 7.85
N ASP A 344 -19.51 9.82 7.32
CA ASP A 344 -19.82 9.34 5.96
C ASP A 344 -19.49 10.35 4.85
N ASP A 345 -19.56 11.65 5.17
CA ASP A 345 -19.37 12.73 4.20
C ASP A 345 -18.16 13.60 4.57
N ILE A 346 -17.18 13.65 3.67
CA ILE A 346 -15.95 14.46 3.75
C ILE A 346 -15.79 15.38 2.53
N SER A 347 -16.87 15.65 1.79
CA SER A 347 -16.85 16.38 0.53
C SER A 347 -16.59 17.89 0.68
N THR A 348 -16.89 18.46 1.84
CA THR A 348 -16.63 19.88 2.11
C THR A 348 -15.35 20.10 2.91
N PRO A 349 -14.67 21.26 2.76
CA PRO A 349 -13.49 21.57 3.57
C PRO A 349 -13.73 21.46 5.09
N ASP A 350 -14.89 21.93 5.57
CA ASP A 350 -15.25 21.86 6.99
C ASP A 350 -15.30 20.42 7.50
N ARG A 351 -16.03 19.54 6.79
CA ARG A 351 -16.15 18.13 7.16
C ARG A 351 -14.86 17.36 7.00
N ASN A 352 -14.08 17.69 5.96
CA ASN A 352 -12.78 17.06 5.69
C ASN A 352 -11.77 17.38 6.80
N ILE A 353 -11.65 18.66 7.20
CA ILE A 353 -10.75 19.09 8.28
C ILE A 353 -11.25 18.57 9.63
N TYR A 354 -12.57 18.53 9.86
CA TYR A 354 -13.15 17.92 11.06
C TYR A 354 -12.78 16.43 11.18
N ALA A 355 -13.01 15.65 10.12
CA ALA A 355 -12.70 14.22 10.13
C ALA A 355 -11.20 13.95 10.33
N ALA A 356 -10.33 14.74 9.69
CA ALA A 356 -8.89 14.66 9.89
C ALA A 356 -8.48 14.99 11.32
N SER A 357 -9.09 16.00 11.95
CA SER A 357 -8.83 16.33 13.36
C SER A 357 -9.22 15.19 14.30
N LYS A 358 -10.34 14.50 14.03
CA LYS A 358 -10.75 13.30 14.78
C LYS A 358 -9.79 12.14 14.60
N LEU A 359 -9.25 11.94 13.39
CA LEU A 359 -8.22 10.96 13.16
C LEU A 359 -6.95 11.27 13.97
N ILE A 360 -6.47 12.52 13.93
CA ILE A 360 -5.30 12.97 14.68
C ILE A 360 -5.48 12.73 16.17
N GLN A 361 -6.64 13.07 16.73
CA GLN A 361 -6.99 12.81 18.12
C GLN A 361 -6.89 11.31 18.46
N LYS A 362 -7.51 10.46 17.65
CA LYS A 362 -7.50 9.00 17.83
C LYS A 362 -6.10 8.41 17.75
N LEU A 363 -5.27 8.93 16.84
CA LEU A 363 -3.87 8.51 16.71
C LEU A 363 -3.05 8.91 17.94
N ASP A 364 -3.20 10.14 18.44
CA ASP A 364 -2.52 10.61 19.66
C ASP A 364 -2.91 9.76 20.87
N GLU A 365 -4.21 9.50 21.07
CA GLU A 365 -4.70 8.64 22.14
C GLU A 365 -4.10 7.21 22.04
N SER A 366 -4.04 6.66 20.82
CA SER A 366 -3.50 5.30 20.57
C SER A 366 -1.98 5.21 20.83
N LEU A 367 -1.26 6.29 20.58
CA LEU A 367 0.20 6.36 20.73
C LEU A 367 0.63 6.81 22.14
N SER A 368 -0.27 7.35 22.95
CA SER A 368 0.06 7.92 24.29
C SER A 368 0.72 6.92 25.25
N SER A 369 0.34 5.63 25.14
CA SER A 369 0.94 4.56 25.95
C SER A 369 2.31 4.08 25.44
N LYS A 370 2.70 4.49 24.21
CA LYS A 370 3.95 4.09 23.56
C LYS A 370 5.00 5.20 23.61
N VAL A 371 4.58 6.44 23.42
CA VAL A 371 5.44 7.63 23.40
C VAL A 371 4.92 8.61 24.44
N SER A 372 5.65 8.73 25.55
CA SER A 372 5.22 9.50 26.72
C SER A 372 5.34 11.02 26.51
N ASP A 373 6.40 11.48 25.82
CA ASP A 373 6.61 12.89 25.52
C ASP A 373 5.61 13.37 24.44
N PRO A 374 4.76 14.39 24.75
CA PRO A 374 3.81 14.91 23.77
C PRO A 374 4.44 15.54 22.52
N GLU A 375 5.62 16.16 22.64
CA GLU A 375 6.31 16.78 21.49
C GLU A 375 6.85 15.71 20.54
N GLU A 376 7.52 14.69 21.07
CA GLU A 376 7.93 13.52 20.29
C GLU A 376 6.71 12.81 19.67
N ARG A 377 5.66 12.58 20.46
CA ARG A 377 4.45 11.88 20.00
C ARG A 377 3.80 12.57 18.81
N ARG A 378 3.89 13.89 18.66
CA ARG A 378 3.41 14.61 17.47
C ARG A 378 4.05 14.09 16.17
N LEU A 379 5.34 13.76 16.18
CA LEU A 379 6.05 13.21 15.03
C LEU A 379 5.46 11.84 14.65
N PHE A 380 5.22 11.00 15.64
CA PHE A 380 4.58 9.69 15.43
C PHE A 380 3.14 9.81 14.94
N VAL A 381 2.38 10.77 15.43
CA VAL A 381 1.02 11.06 14.96
C VAL A 381 1.02 11.50 13.51
N VAL A 382 1.92 12.39 13.11
CA VAL A 382 2.08 12.82 11.71
C VAL A 382 2.49 11.65 10.82
N ALA A 383 3.41 10.80 11.28
CA ALA A 383 3.81 9.60 10.57
C ALA A 383 2.64 8.61 10.41
N ALA A 384 1.88 8.36 11.49
CA ALA A 384 0.73 7.47 11.48
C ALA A 384 -0.45 8.02 10.65
N TYR A 385 -0.59 9.33 10.57
CA TYR A 385 -1.56 9.98 9.70
C TYR A 385 -1.28 9.68 8.23
N ASN A 386 -0.02 9.78 7.82
CA ASN A 386 0.41 9.53 6.43
C ASN A 386 0.37 8.04 6.06
N SER A 387 0.88 7.16 6.92
CA SER A 387 1.08 5.73 6.60
C SER A 387 0.02 4.79 7.17
N GLY A 388 -0.64 5.20 8.24
CA GLY A 388 -1.50 4.36 9.07
C GLY A 388 -0.81 3.87 10.34
N LEU A 389 -1.57 3.81 11.42
CA LEU A 389 -1.09 3.47 12.77
C LEU A 389 -0.34 2.13 12.83
N GLY A 390 -0.83 1.13 12.11
CA GLY A 390 -0.26 -0.22 12.15
C GLY A 390 1.22 -0.26 11.76
N HIS A 391 1.61 0.48 10.72
CA HIS A 391 3.01 0.55 10.30
C HIS A 391 3.91 1.23 11.32
N ILE A 392 3.41 2.24 12.02
CA ILE A 392 4.17 2.96 13.03
C ILE A 392 4.33 2.10 14.30
N LEU A 393 3.29 1.35 14.69
CA LEU A 393 3.40 0.39 15.79
C LEU A 393 4.42 -0.72 15.50
N ASP A 394 4.46 -1.21 14.25
CA ASP A 394 5.49 -2.16 13.82
C ASP A 394 6.89 -1.54 13.85
N ALA A 395 7.04 -0.28 13.42
CA ALA A 395 8.32 0.43 13.46
C ALA A 395 8.82 0.65 14.89
N ILE A 396 7.93 0.97 15.84
CA ILE A 396 8.22 1.05 17.26
C ILE A 396 8.74 -0.31 17.77
N ALA A 397 8.05 -1.40 17.46
CA ALA A 397 8.45 -2.74 17.88
C ALA A 397 9.79 -3.19 17.26
N LEU A 398 10.06 -2.81 16.00
CA LEU A 398 11.35 -3.05 15.35
C LEU A 398 12.46 -2.22 15.96
N ALA A 399 12.20 -0.94 16.30
CA ALA A 399 13.18 -0.08 16.97
C ALA A 399 13.60 -0.71 18.31
N GLU A 400 12.64 -1.07 19.15
CA GLU A 400 12.89 -1.74 20.43
C GLU A 400 13.72 -3.03 20.25
N LYS A 401 13.33 -3.88 19.30
CA LYS A 401 14.04 -5.13 19.00
C LYS A 401 15.48 -4.91 18.55
N ASN A 402 15.74 -3.84 17.81
CA ASN A 402 17.08 -3.54 17.28
C ASN A 402 17.92 -2.64 18.23
N GLY A 403 17.48 -2.39 19.45
CA GLY A 403 18.21 -1.59 20.44
C GLY A 403 18.17 -0.09 20.19
N LEU A 404 17.21 0.39 19.39
CA LEU A 404 16.91 1.80 19.18
C LEU A 404 15.85 2.26 20.20
N ASP A 405 15.79 3.56 20.49
CA ASP A 405 14.79 4.10 21.41
C ASP A 405 13.40 4.13 20.74
N PRO A 406 12.42 3.34 21.23
CA PRO A 406 11.09 3.27 20.65
C PRO A 406 10.23 4.52 20.89
N GLN A 407 10.69 5.46 21.72
CA GLN A 407 10.00 6.71 22.04
C GLN A 407 10.53 7.93 21.26
N ILE A 408 11.62 7.77 20.51
CA ILE A 408 12.24 8.84 19.71
C ILE A 408 12.03 8.54 18.22
N TRP A 409 11.48 9.53 17.49
CA TRP A 409 11.26 9.40 16.07
C TRP A 409 12.55 9.49 15.28
N GLN A 410 13.25 10.62 15.38
CA GLN A 410 14.39 10.94 14.53
C GLN A 410 15.60 10.07 14.83
N GLY A 411 16.12 9.37 13.81
CA GLY A 411 17.28 8.49 13.93
C GLY A 411 17.02 7.17 14.68
N HIS A 412 15.80 6.93 15.17
CA HIS A 412 15.42 5.72 15.89
C HIS A 412 14.24 5.01 15.21
N VAL A 413 12.98 5.42 15.47
CA VAL A 413 11.81 4.74 14.89
C VAL A 413 11.70 5.04 13.40
N SER A 414 12.11 6.21 12.92
CA SER A 414 12.24 6.51 11.50
C SER A 414 13.17 5.55 10.77
N GLU A 415 14.34 5.23 11.36
CA GLU A 415 15.27 4.25 10.78
C GLU A 415 14.67 2.84 10.77
N ALA A 416 14.03 2.43 11.89
CA ALA A 416 13.33 1.14 11.95
C ALA A 416 12.20 1.05 10.92
N ALA A 417 11.49 2.14 10.66
CA ALA A 417 10.46 2.20 9.63
C ALA A 417 11.05 1.98 8.23
N LEU A 418 12.19 2.62 7.90
CA LEU A 418 12.88 2.45 6.61
C LEU A 418 13.28 1.00 6.35
N LEU A 419 13.63 0.24 7.39
CA LEU A 419 13.97 -1.17 7.27
C LEU A 419 12.77 -2.04 6.82
N LYS A 420 11.52 -1.60 7.03
CA LYS A 420 10.32 -2.37 6.67
C LYS A 420 10.08 -2.56 5.17
N SER A 421 10.85 -1.95 4.30
CA SER A 421 10.86 -2.27 2.87
C SER A 421 11.56 -3.60 2.58
N ARG A 422 12.37 -4.11 3.49
CA ARG A 422 13.23 -5.28 3.29
C ARG A 422 12.60 -6.57 3.82
N PRO A 423 12.68 -7.71 3.08
CA PRO A 423 12.06 -8.99 3.45
C PRO A 423 12.40 -9.48 4.85
N LYS A 424 13.64 -9.31 5.29
CA LYS A 424 14.11 -9.67 6.64
C LYS A 424 13.29 -8.99 7.73
N TYR A 425 12.91 -7.74 7.54
CA TYR A 425 12.24 -6.92 8.56
C TYR A 425 10.73 -6.97 8.44
N TYR A 426 10.15 -6.91 7.23
CA TYR A 426 8.69 -6.99 7.14
C TYR A 426 8.13 -8.40 7.40
N ASN A 427 8.96 -9.45 7.32
CA ASN A 427 8.62 -10.82 7.75
C ASN A 427 9.02 -11.11 9.20
N ASP A 428 9.56 -10.14 9.93
CA ASP A 428 9.92 -10.32 11.33
C ASP A 428 8.67 -10.59 12.18
N PRO A 429 8.71 -11.51 13.17
CA PRO A 429 7.55 -11.85 14.02
C PRO A 429 6.94 -10.66 14.78
N VAL A 430 7.68 -9.58 15.03
CA VAL A 430 7.15 -8.37 15.69
C VAL A 430 6.35 -7.49 14.73
N VAL A 431 6.52 -7.67 13.40
CA VAL A 431 5.83 -6.91 12.36
C VAL A 431 4.52 -7.60 12.00
N LYS A 432 3.42 -6.88 12.04
CA LYS A 432 2.07 -7.39 11.77
C LYS A 432 1.45 -6.86 10.47
N ASN A 433 1.96 -5.75 9.97
CA ASN A 433 1.40 -5.05 8.81
C ASN A 433 2.26 -5.20 7.54
N GLY A 434 3.28 -6.08 7.58
CA GLY A 434 4.09 -6.47 6.42
C GLY A 434 4.90 -5.33 5.79
N TYR A 435 5.06 -5.40 4.46
CA TYR A 435 5.82 -4.45 3.65
C TYR A 435 5.36 -3.01 3.83
N PHE A 436 6.32 -2.10 3.92
CA PHE A 436 6.08 -0.66 4.05
C PHE A 436 7.19 0.16 3.39
N ARG A 437 6.83 1.03 2.46
CA ARG A 437 7.74 2.00 1.85
C ARG A 437 7.78 3.26 2.70
N ALA A 438 8.57 3.23 3.79
CA ALA A 438 8.54 4.25 4.82
C ALA A 438 9.18 5.59 4.42
N ARG A 439 10.01 5.63 3.36
CA ARG A 439 10.73 6.85 2.97
C ARG A 439 9.81 8.05 2.77
N GLU A 440 8.71 7.87 2.06
CA GLU A 440 7.72 8.92 1.83
C GLU A 440 7.12 9.45 3.14
N THR A 441 6.91 8.56 4.10
CA THR A 441 6.39 8.95 5.42
C THR A 441 7.45 9.71 6.24
N VAL A 442 8.70 9.28 6.21
CA VAL A 442 9.80 9.99 6.90
C VAL A 442 9.95 11.39 6.31
N GLU A 443 10.01 11.52 4.98
CA GLU A 443 10.06 12.81 4.30
C GLU A 443 8.81 13.68 4.58
N PHE A 444 7.63 13.05 4.65
CA PHE A 444 6.39 13.77 5.00
C PHE A 444 6.47 14.37 6.41
N VAL A 445 6.96 13.62 7.40
CA VAL A 445 7.14 14.12 8.77
C VAL A 445 8.08 15.32 8.77
N ASP A 446 9.26 15.22 8.13
CA ASP A 446 10.24 16.31 8.07
C ASP A 446 9.66 17.56 7.39
N ASN A 447 8.93 17.40 6.30
CA ASN A 447 8.29 18.49 5.58
C ASN A 447 7.18 19.15 6.40
N VAL A 448 6.30 18.37 7.03
CA VAL A 448 5.23 18.89 7.89
C VAL A 448 5.82 19.69 9.05
N MET A 449 6.84 19.16 9.74
CA MET A 449 7.47 19.84 10.86
C MET A 449 8.20 21.13 10.45
N THR A 450 8.83 21.13 9.27
CA THR A 450 9.46 22.33 8.70
C THR A 450 8.41 23.42 8.42
N VAL A 451 7.30 23.06 7.77
CA VAL A 451 6.20 24.00 7.50
C VAL A 451 5.53 24.49 8.77
N TYR A 452 5.33 23.59 9.74
CA TYR A 452 4.77 23.93 11.05
C TYR A 452 5.63 24.95 11.78
N GLY A 453 6.96 24.80 11.82
CA GLY A 453 7.89 25.77 12.39
C GLY A 453 7.74 27.15 11.73
N LYS A 454 7.72 27.22 10.38
CA LYS A 454 7.51 28.47 9.64
C LYS A 454 6.16 29.12 9.96
N TYR A 455 5.08 28.34 10.13
CA TYR A 455 3.77 28.87 10.46
C TYR A 455 3.72 29.40 11.91
N LYS A 456 4.33 28.71 12.87
CA LYS A 456 4.45 29.20 14.25
C LYS A 456 5.20 30.53 14.31
N ASP A 457 6.34 30.62 13.65
CA ASP A 457 7.14 31.85 13.59
C ASP A 457 6.36 33.03 12.96
N PHE A 458 5.54 32.74 11.96
CA PHE A 458 4.72 33.75 11.29
C PHE A 458 3.57 34.23 12.18
N THR A 459 2.89 33.31 12.90
CA THR A 459 1.74 33.67 13.75
C THR A 459 2.15 34.32 15.07
N SER A 460 3.34 33.97 15.60
CA SER A 460 3.88 34.57 16.83
C SER A 460 4.30 36.04 16.67
N LYS A 461 4.54 36.49 15.41
CA LYS A 461 4.90 37.88 15.09
C LYS A 461 3.68 38.80 14.88
N LYS A 462 2.47 38.25 15.02
CA LYS A 462 1.22 39.01 14.99
C LYS A 462 0.73 39.37 16.38
#